data_1c5bcc7a50ec605905a612539d054b0b
#
_entry.id   1c5bcc7a50ec605905a612539d054b0b
#
_cell.length_a   1.000
_cell.length_b   1.000
_cell.length_c   1.000
_cell.angle_alpha   90.00
_cell.angle_beta   90.00
_cell.angle_gamma   90.00
#
_symmetry.space_group_name_H-M   'P 1'
#
loop_
_entity.id
_entity.type
_entity.pdbx_description
1 polymer ?
#
loop_
_entity_poly.entity_id
_entity_poly.type
_entity_poly.pdbx_seq_one_letter_code
_entity_poly.pdbx_strand_id
1 'polypeptide(L)' 'AIRRLIAAGSYEPEKIRAMTDAYDIALIVLRLNDKDDPITELLAKSIAGIVATGEHKPGEIACKAIDALGIKRTQS' A
#
# COMPACT_ATOMS: atom_id res chain seq x y z
N ALA A 1 9.07 3.11 -3.27
CA ALA A 1 8.92 3.25 -1.82
C ALA A 1 8.61 1.93 -1.15
N ILE A 2 7.72 1.14 -1.70
CA ILE A 2 7.35 -0.12 -1.04
C ILE A 2 8.53 -1.11 -0.99
N ARG A 3 9.39 -1.09 -1.99
CA ARG A 3 10.53 -1.99 -2.01
C ARG A 3 11.50 -1.73 -0.87
N ARG A 4 11.69 -0.47 -0.54
CA ARG A 4 12.58 -0.11 0.55
C ARG A 4 12.00 -0.60 1.87
N LEU A 5 10.70 -0.49 2.01
CA LEU A 5 10.04 -0.93 3.22
C LEU A 5 10.11 -2.45 3.35
N ILE A 6 9.92 -3.18 2.27
CA ILE A 6 9.99 -4.63 2.28
C ILE A 6 11.42 -5.08 2.60
N ALA A 7 12.41 -4.41 2.03
CA ALA A 7 13.80 -4.76 2.29
C ALA A 7 14.20 -4.50 3.74
N ALA A 8 13.60 -3.51 4.37
CA ALA A 8 13.96 -3.18 5.74
C ALA A 8 13.31 -4.10 6.76
N GLY A 9 12.24 -4.80 6.39
CA GLY A 9 11.55 -5.67 7.32
C GLY A 9 11.69 -7.13 6.97
N SER A 10 11.26 -8.00 7.87
CA SER A 10 11.27 -9.42 7.61
C SER A 10 9.83 -9.83 7.35
N TYR A 11 9.46 -9.99 6.13
CA TYR A 11 8.10 -10.37 5.77
C TYR A 11 8.10 -11.72 5.07
N GLU A 12 7.04 -12.47 5.27
CA GLU A 12 6.88 -13.74 4.57
C GLU A 12 6.57 -13.47 3.09
N PRO A 13 6.92 -14.40 2.20
CA PRO A 13 6.69 -14.19 0.76
C PRO A 13 5.25 -13.86 0.41
N GLU A 14 4.29 -14.49 1.09
CA GLU A 14 2.89 -14.19 0.84
C GLU A 14 2.54 -12.75 1.19
N LYS A 15 3.09 -12.26 2.28
CA LYS A 15 2.85 -10.89 2.69
C LYS A 15 3.51 -9.91 1.74
N ILE A 16 4.71 -10.23 1.27
CA ILE A 16 5.41 -9.39 0.31
C ILE A 16 4.57 -9.25 -0.97
N ARG A 17 4.02 -10.37 -1.44
CA ARG A 17 3.19 -10.33 -2.63
C ARG A 17 1.93 -9.49 -2.40
N ALA A 18 1.28 -9.68 -1.27
CA ALA A 18 0.08 -8.92 -0.96
C ALA A 18 0.38 -7.43 -0.85
N MET A 19 1.49 -7.07 -0.23
CA MET A 19 1.90 -5.68 -0.11
C MET A 19 2.18 -5.07 -1.47
N THR A 20 2.91 -5.79 -2.31
CA THR A 20 3.26 -5.29 -3.63
C THR A 20 2.02 -5.11 -4.50
N ASP A 21 1.14 -6.10 -4.49
CA ASP A 21 -0.09 -6.01 -5.28
C ASP A 21 -0.98 -4.89 -4.77
N ALA A 22 -1.10 -4.74 -3.46
CA ALA A 22 -1.90 -3.67 -2.89
C ALA A 22 -1.34 -2.30 -3.25
N TYR A 23 -0.03 -2.18 -3.24
CA TYR A 23 0.62 -0.94 -3.59
C TYR A 23 0.34 -0.59 -5.06
N ASP A 24 0.46 -1.57 -5.96
CA ASP A 24 0.18 -1.34 -7.36
C ASP A 24 -1.27 -0.94 -7.59
N ILE A 25 -2.21 -1.61 -6.92
CA ILE A 25 -3.62 -1.28 -7.02
C ILE A 25 -3.85 0.16 -6.56
N ALA A 26 -3.28 0.53 -5.43
CA ALA A 26 -3.46 1.86 -4.90
C ALA A 26 -2.88 2.93 -5.82
N LEU A 27 -1.73 2.67 -6.42
CA LEU A 27 -1.14 3.61 -7.36
C LEU A 27 -2.05 3.83 -8.56
N ILE A 28 -2.66 2.76 -9.05
CA ILE A 28 -3.57 2.86 -10.18
C ILE A 28 -4.81 3.65 -9.78
N VAL A 29 -5.38 3.34 -8.64
CA VAL A 29 -6.60 4.02 -8.18
C VAL A 29 -6.35 5.50 -7.96
N LEU A 30 -5.21 5.84 -7.38
CA LEU A 30 -4.88 7.23 -7.09
C LEU A 30 -4.17 7.93 -8.24
N ARG A 31 -3.83 7.18 -9.29
CA ARG A 31 -3.12 7.70 -10.46
C ARG A 31 -1.80 8.36 -10.05
N LEU A 32 -1.05 7.68 -9.21
CA LEU A 32 0.23 8.19 -8.75
C LEU A 32 1.38 7.48 -9.44
N ASN A 33 2.51 8.18 -9.52
CA ASN A 33 3.72 7.57 -9.99
C ASN A 33 4.54 7.14 -8.79
N ASP A 34 5.31 6.09 -8.94
CA ASP A 34 6.10 5.57 -7.84
C ASP A 34 7.43 6.26 -7.74
N LYS A 35 7.59 7.50 -8.19
CA LYS A 35 8.91 8.08 -8.16
C LYS A 35 9.11 9.04 -7.01
N ASP A 36 8.66 10.21 -7.09
CA ASP A 36 9.00 11.20 -6.10
C ASP A 36 7.84 11.74 -5.32
N ASP A 37 6.71 11.08 -5.35
CA ASP A 37 5.54 11.61 -4.69
C ASP A 37 5.60 11.25 -3.20
N PRO A 38 5.56 12.20 -2.30
CA PRO A 38 5.57 11.91 -0.86
C PRO A 38 4.43 11.01 -0.41
N ILE A 39 3.33 11.03 -1.14
CA ILE A 39 2.18 10.19 -0.80
C ILE A 39 2.52 8.72 -0.94
N THR A 40 3.42 8.35 -1.86
CA THR A 40 3.78 6.95 -2.04
C THR A 40 4.48 6.40 -0.80
N GLU A 41 5.24 7.22 -0.10
CA GLU A 41 5.88 6.80 1.14
C GLU A 41 4.84 6.52 2.21
N LEU A 42 3.88 7.41 2.37
CA LEU A 42 2.82 7.24 3.35
C LEU A 42 1.96 6.03 2.99
N LEU A 43 1.69 5.86 1.70
CA LEU A 43 0.91 4.74 1.22
C LEU A 43 1.60 3.42 1.56
N ALA A 44 2.89 3.32 1.30
CA ALA A 44 3.65 2.12 1.60
C ALA A 44 3.62 1.80 3.09
N LYS A 45 3.78 2.81 3.93
CA LYS A 45 3.73 2.62 5.38
C LYS A 45 2.35 2.16 5.83
N SER A 46 1.31 2.73 5.27
CA SER A 46 -0.05 2.33 5.60
C SER A 46 -0.31 0.88 5.21
N ILE A 47 0.16 0.50 4.03
CA ILE A 47 0.00 -0.87 3.56
C ILE A 47 0.72 -1.84 4.51
N ALA A 48 1.95 -1.51 4.90
CA ALA A 48 2.69 -2.37 5.82
C ALA A 48 1.97 -2.51 7.16
N GLY A 49 1.41 -1.43 7.68
CA GLY A 49 0.68 -1.48 8.93
C GLY A 49 -0.57 -2.33 8.84
N ILE A 50 -1.28 -2.27 7.72
CA ILE A 50 -2.49 -3.05 7.52
C ILE A 50 -2.15 -4.53 7.40
N VAL A 51 -1.10 -4.87 6.67
CA VAL A 51 -0.67 -6.25 6.53
C VAL A 51 -0.24 -6.81 7.89
N ALA A 52 0.34 -5.98 8.73
CA ALA A 52 0.75 -6.38 10.06
C ALA A 52 -0.43 -6.80 10.94
N THR A 53 -1.63 -6.33 10.62
CA THR A 53 -2.82 -6.72 11.39
C THR A 53 -3.39 -8.06 10.93
N GLY A 54 -2.81 -8.67 9.90
CA GLY A 54 -3.26 -9.96 9.42
C GLY A 54 -4.01 -9.91 8.10
N GLU A 55 -4.25 -8.73 7.57
CA GLU A 55 -4.97 -8.63 6.31
C GLU A 55 -4.09 -9.14 5.18
N HIS A 56 -4.65 -9.92 4.26
CA HIS A 56 -3.85 -10.51 3.21
C HIS A 56 -4.49 -10.35 1.83
N LYS A 57 -5.62 -9.71 1.70
CA LYS A 57 -6.25 -9.49 0.40
C LYS A 57 -5.79 -8.16 -0.17
N PRO A 58 -5.09 -8.16 -1.31
CA PRO A 58 -4.53 -6.92 -1.85
C PRO A 58 -5.56 -5.81 -2.07
N GLY A 59 -6.73 -6.16 -2.57
CA GLY A 59 -7.78 -5.16 -2.78
C GLY A 59 -8.23 -4.50 -1.50
N GLU A 60 -8.38 -5.30 -0.44
CA GLU A 60 -8.78 -4.78 0.86
C GLU A 60 -7.68 -3.93 1.46
N ILE A 61 -6.45 -4.40 1.35
CA ILE A 61 -5.31 -3.65 1.86
C ILE A 61 -5.22 -2.29 1.18
N ALA A 62 -5.38 -2.27 -0.13
CA ALA A 62 -5.32 -1.02 -0.89
C ALA A 62 -6.42 -0.07 -0.46
N CYS A 63 -7.65 -0.57 -0.32
CA CYS A 63 -8.76 0.27 0.11
C CYS A 63 -8.52 0.86 1.49
N LYS A 64 -8.08 0.02 2.43
CA LYS A 64 -7.83 0.48 3.78
C LYS A 64 -6.70 1.49 3.84
N ALA A 65 -5.67 1.28 3.03
CA ALA A 65 -4.54 2.20 2.99
C ALA A 65 -4.96 3.56 2.43
N ILE A 66 -5.77 3.56 1.38
CA ILE A 66 -6.27 4.80 0.80
C ILE A 66 -7.13 5.54 1.82
N ASP A 67 -8.00 4.82 2.51
CA ASP A 67 -8.84 5.44 3.54
C ASP A 67 -8.00 5.99 4.68
N ALA A 68 -6.95 5.29 5.06
CA ALA A 68 -6.08 5.74 6.15
C ALA A 68 -5.35 7.03 5.81
N LEU A 69 -5.08 7.26 4.53
CA LEU A 69 -4.44 8.50 4.11
C LEU A 69 -5.42 9.67 4.03
N GLY A 70 -6.70 9.39 4.17
CA GLY A 70 -7.70 10.45 4.09
C GLY A 70 -7.95 10.95 2.69
N ILE A 71 -7.53 10.21 1.68
CA ILE A 71 -7.73 10.63 0.30
C ILE A 71 -9.11 10.20 -0.13
N LYS A 72 -9.89 11.13 -0.62
CA LYS A 72 -11.22 10.81 -1.09
C LYS A 72 -11.15 10.30 -2.50
N ARG A 73 -11.80 9.19 -2.75
CA ARG A 73 -11.88 8.67 -4.09
C ARG A 73 -12.91 9.46 -4.83
N THR A 74 -12.72 9.55 -6.12
CA THR A 74 -13.56 10.37 -6.86
C THR A 74 -14.91 9.89 -6.93
N GLN A 75 -15.35 8.84 -6.59
CA GLN A 75 -16.60 8.46 -6.69
C GLN A 75 -17.32 8.79 -5.58
N SER A 76 -17.54 9.55 -5.09
CA SER A 76 -18.28 9.86 -4.01
C SER A 76 -19.53 9.98 -4.02
#